data_5c3d80e9cdedbd759909e96f8e64449b
#
_entry.id   5c3d80e9cdedbd759909e96f8e64449b
#
_cell.length_a   1.000
_cell.length_b   1.000
_cell.length_c   1.000
_cell.angle_alpha   90.00
_cell.angle_beta   90.00
_cell.angle_gamma   90.00
#
_symmetry.space_group_name_H-M   'P 1'
#
loop_
_entity.id
_entity.type
_entity.pdbx_description
1 polymer ?
#
loop_
_entity_poly.entity_id
_entity_poly.type
_entity_poly.pdbx_seq_one_letter_code
_entity_poly.pdbx_strand_id
1 'polypeptide(L)'
;MFLFHLKARRQIGLLLRNGPSVTKFQALFGVECFPHGDTLEATFSNLETDQIQAVVTGMTETLIRKKVLYSYRLLGIYFIVAIDGTGTISFSHRHCPHCLTRTRNGKTLYYHPVLEAKLLTSNGFAFSLMSEFIENPGDKATKQDCELKAFYRLAERLKTRFPRLPILLSMDGLFAGGPTFDLCRRYGWKFMIVLKDDDLPSVNEEFDALSKFNPRTGWFGARGRGHKSDHAGGVAGSTISPMSIP
;
A
#
# COMPACT_ATOMS: atom_id res chain seq x y z
N MET A 1 -1.05 18.07 -10.87
CA MET A 1 -1.89 18.13 -9.67
C MET A 1 -1.09 17.79 -8.42
N PHE A 2 -0.43 16.65 -8.34
CA PHE A 2 0.34 16.23 -7.15
C PHE A 2 1.46 17.21 -6.76
N LEU A 3 2.30 17.63 -7.69
CA LEU A 3 3.42 18.56 -7.42
C LEU A 3 2.99 19.92 -6.85
N PHE A 4 1.78 20.36 -7.14
CA PHE A 4 1.25 21.65 -6.70
C PHE A 4 0.16 21.53 -5.65
N HIS A 5 -0.07 20.31 -5.12
CA HIS A 5 -1.12 20.00 -4.13
C HIS A 5 -2.54 20.49 -4.53
N LEU A 6 -2.84 20.44 -5.83
CA LEU A 6 -4.13 20.87 -6.37
C LEU A 6 -5.21 19.81 -6.07
N LYS A 7 -6.30 20.25 -5.47
CA LYS A 7 -7.43 19.39 -5.10
C LYS A 7 -8.42 19.13 -6.24
N ALA A 8 -8.47 20.04 -7.23
CA ALA A 8 -9.38 19.92 -8.35
C ALA A 8 -8.72 20.35 -9.67
N ARG A 9 -9.08 19.69 -10.76
CA ARG A 9 -8.54 19.95 -12.12
C ARG A 9 -8.69 21.42 -12.56
N ARG A 10 -9.83 22.03 -12.26
CA ARG A 10 -10.08 23.47 -12.58
C ARG A 10 -9.06 24.41 -11.93
N GLN A 11 -8.42 24.02 -10.84
CA GLN A 11 -7.39 24.82 -10.20
C GLN A 11 -6.13 24.96 -11.06
N ILE A 12 -5.88 24.06 -11.99
CA ILE A 12 -4.79 24.19 -12.97
C ILE A 12 -4.98 25.47 -13.77
N GLY A 13 -6.17 25.65 -14.35
CA GLY A 13 -6.48 26.84 -15.13
C GLY A 13 -6.46 28.15 -14.32
N LEU A 14 -6.88 28.09 -13.04
CA LEU A 14 -6.95 29.28 -12.18
C LEU A 14 -5.58 29.68 -11.60
N LEU A 15 -4.78 28.71 -11.18
CA LEU A 15 -3.57 28.97 -10.39
C LEU A 15 -2.26 28.84 -11.20
N LEU A 16 -2.25 28.07 -12.29
CA LEU A 16 -1.04 27.74 -12.99
C LEU A 16 -0.96 28.30 -14.43
N ARG A 17 -2.07 28.78 -14.99
CA ARG A 17 -2.11 29.22 -16.39
C ARG A 17 -1.29 30.50 -16.64
N ASN A 18 -1.20 31.36 -15.65
CA ASN A 18 -0.47 32.61 -15.75
C ASN A 18 0.46 32.77 -14.54
N GLY A 19 1.74 32.98 -14.77
CA GLY A 19 2.66 33.27 -13.69
C GLY A 19 4.00 32.51 -13.74
N PRO A 20 4.90 32.75 -12.79
CA PRO A 20 6.26 32.18 -12.81
C PRO A 20 6.31 30.65 -12.74
N SER A 21 5.23 30.01 -12.30
CA SER A 21 5.12 28.54 -12.27
C SER A 21 5.11 27.92 -13.66
N VAL A 22 4.56 28.63 -14.69
CA VAL A 22 4.52 28.15 -16.08
C VAL A 22 5.94 28.04 -16.63
N THR A 23 6.74 29.09 -16.48
CA THR A 23 8.13 29.09 -16.99
C THR A 23 8.98 27.99 -16.36
N LYS A 24 8.83 27.77 -15.05
CA LYS A 24 9.54 26.67 -14.37
C LYS A 24 9.08 25.31 -14.84
N PHE A 25 7.78 25.14 -15.05
CA PHE A 25 7.22 23.89 -15.54
C PHE A 25 7.67 23.59 -16.99
N GLN A 26 7.67 24.61 -17.84
CA GLN A 26 8.19 24.51 -19.20
C GLN A 26 9.66 24.09 -19.21
N ALA A 27 10.49 24.72 -18.38
CA ALA A 27 11.90 24.39 -18.28
C ALA A 27 12.16 22.95 -17.76
N LEU A 28 11.34 22.45 -16.83
CA LEU A 28 11.51 21.14 -16.23
C LEU A 28 10.95 20.00 -17.09
N PHE A 29 9.86 20.23 -17.79
CA PHE A 29 9.10 19.17 -18.46
C PHE A 29 9.01 19.34 -19.99
N GLY A 30 9.57 20.41 -20.54
CA GLY A 30 9.55 20.67 -21.98
C GLY A 30 8.13 20.92 -22.56
N VAL A 31 7.16 21.33 -21.73
CA VAL A 31 5.79 21.60 -22.17
C VAL A 31 5.54 23.09 -22.30
N GLU A 32 4.92 23.50 -23.39
CA GLU A 32 4.71 24.94 -23.71
C GLU A 32 3.63 25.59 -22.84
N CYS A 33 2.60 24.83 -22.44
CA CYS A 33 1.52 25.34 -21.62
C CYS A 33 0.91 24.25 -20.74
N PHE A 34 0.21 24.66 -19.66
CA PHE A 34 -0.59 23.75 -18.87
C PHE A 34 -1.87 23.36 -19.65
N PRO A 35 -2.19 22.05 -19.68
CA PRO A 35 -3.42 21.59 -20.32
C PRO A 35 -4.66 22.09 -19.59
N HIS A 36 -5.76 22.23 -20.32
CA HIS A 36 -7.07 22.47 -19.70
C HIS A 36 -7.52 21.25 -18.87
N GLY A 37 -8.35 21.49 -17.85
CA GLY A 37 -8.88 20.42 -17.00
C GLY A 37 -9.63 19.33 -17.79
N ASP A 38 -10.36 19.72 -18.83
CA ASP A 38 -11.11 18.78 -19.70
C ASP A 38 -10.17 17.95 -20.58
N THR A 39 -9.07 18.53 -21.04
CA THR A 39 -8.03 17.79 -21.78
C THR A 39 -7.42 16.70 -20.90
N LEU A 40 -7.16 17.02 -19.63
CA LEU A 40 -6.68 16.02 -18.67
C LEU A 40 -7.73 14.93 -18.41
N GLU A 41 -9.01 15.30 -18.31
CA GLU A 41 -10.08 14.33 -18.16
C GLU A 41 -10.16 13.37 -19.34
N ALA A 42 -10.20 13.90 -20.55
CA ALA A 42 -10.23 13.10 -21.77
C ALA A 42 -8.99 12.18 -21.87
N THR A 43 -7.81 12.70 -21.51
CA THR A 43 -6.58 11.89 -21.49
C THR A 43 -6.67 10.76 -20.47
N PHE A 44 -7.04 11.06 -19.21
CA PHE A 44 -7.13 10.03 -18.17
C PHE A 44 -8.23 8.99 -18.44
N SER A 45 -9.34 9.38 -19.08
CA SER A 45 -10.41 8.46 -19.45
C SER A 45 -10.01 7.46 -20.53
N ASN A 46 -8.99 7.79 -21.31
CA ASN A 46 -8.45 6.94 -22.38
C ASN A 46 -7.17 6.18 -21.98
N LEU A 47 -6.66 6.41 -20.77
CA LEU A 47 -5.48 5.68 -20.28
C LEU A 47 -5.88 4.33 -19.70
N GLU A 48 -5.24 3.29 -20.20
CA GLU A 48 -5.32 1.97 -19.58
C GLU A 48 -4.54 1.96 -18.26
N THR A 49 -5.14 1.44 -17.19
CA THR A 49 -4.53 1.39 -15.86
C THR A 49 -3.21 0.64 -15.83
N ASP A 50 -3.09 -0.42 -16.65
CA ASP A 50 -1.87 -1.20 -16.77
C ASP A 50 -0.70 -0.41 -17.37
N GLN A 51 -0.98 0.57 -18.25
CA GLN A 51 0.06 1.45 -18.81
C GLN A 51 0.64 2.36 -17.71
N ILE A 52 -0.23 2.95 -16.88
CA ILE A 52 0.20 3.78 -15.75
C ILE A 52 1.01 2.94 -14.77
N GLN A 53 0.51 1.76 -14.44
CA GLN A 53 1.20 0.84 -13.53
C GLN A 53 2.56 0.41 -14.08
N ALA A 54 2.67 0.13 -15.39
CA ALA A 54 3.93 -0.24 -16.02
C ALA A 54 4.99 0.85 -15.87
N VAL A 55 4.61 2.13 -15.97
CA VAL A 55 5.52 3.26 -15.74
C VAL A 55 6.01 3.28 -14.30
N VAL A 56 5.10 3.23 -13.32
CA VAL A 56 5.45 3.27 -11.88
C VAL A 56 6.31 2.08 -11.49
N THR A 57 5.93 0.89 -11.90
CA THR A 57 6.71 -0.34 -11.68
C THR A 57 8.10 -0.24 -12.31
N GLY A 58 8.19 0.26 -13.55
CA GLY A 58 9.46 0.45 -14.27
C GLY A 58 10.41 1.45 -13.62
N MET A 59 9.87 2.50 -13.00
CA MET A 59 10.67 3.44 -12.20
C MET A 59 11.31 2.74 -11.00
N THR A 60 10.52 2.02 -10.21
CA THR A 60 11.03 1.28 -9.04
C THR A 60 11.98 0.15 -9.44
N GLU A 61 11.67 -0.58 -10.51
CA GLU A 61 12.58 -1.59 -11.07
C GLU A 61 13.94 -1.00 -11.47
N THR A 62 13.93 0.20 -12.04
CA THR A 62 15.17 0.89 -12.41
C THR A 62 16.01 1.23 -11.17
N LEU A 63 15.40 1.68 -10.08
CA LEU A 63 16.10 1.92 -8.80
C LEU A 63 16.69 0.63 -8.22
N ILE A 64 15.95 -0.47 -8.29
CA ILE A 64 16.44 -1.79 -7.86
C ILE A 64 17.63 -2.22 -8.74
N ARG A 65 17.48 -2.19 -10.07
CA ARG A 65 18.51 -2.59 -11.02
C ARG A 65 19.79 -1.77 -10.90
N LYS A 66 19.67 -0.46 -10.66
CA LYS A 66 20.80 0.43 -10.39
C LYS A 66 21.35 0.30 -8.97
N LYS A 67 20.84 -0.62 -8.16
CA LYS A 67 21.24 -0.91 -6.79
C LYS A 67 21.04 0.27 -5.80
N VAL A 68 20.29 1.30 -6.16
CA VAL A 68 20.01 2.46 -5.29
C VAL A 68 19.31 2.03 -4.00
N LEU A 69 18.42 1.03 -4.07
CA LEU A 69 17.65 0.55 -2.93
C LEU A 69 18.34 -0.58 -2.13
N TYR A 70 19.53 -1.01 -2.51
CA TYR A 70 20.21 -2.14 -1.86
C TYR A 70 20.68 -1.87 -0.44
N SER A 71 21.02 -0.64 -0.12
CA SER A 71 21.42 -0.21 1.24
C SER A 71 20.27 -0.27 2.24
N TYR A 72 19.01 -0.33 1.77
CA TYR A 72 17.82 -0.35 2.61
C TYR A 72 17.24 -1.75 2.82
N ARG A 73 17.97 -2.79 2.38
CA ARG A 73 17.53 -4.18 2.56
C ARG A 73 17.63 -4.59 4.02
N LEU A 74 16.60 -5.24 4.52
CA LEU A 74 16.62 -5.85 5.84
C LEU A 74 17.68 -6.97 5.89
N LEU A 75 18.53 -6.95 6.92
CA LEU A 75 19.68 -7.87 7.08
C LEU A 75 20.61 -7.91 5.86
N GLY A 76 20.65 -6.84 5.06
CA GLY A 76 21.42 -6.80 3.82
C GLY A 76 20.91 -7.72 2.70
N ILE A 77 19.77 -8.40 2.90
CA ILE A 77 19.25 -9.45 2.00
C ILE A 77 17.88 -9.08 1.43
N TYR A 78 16.89 -8.82 2.30
CA TYR A 78 15.48 -8.76 1.89
C TYR A 78 15.00 -7.34 1.64
N PHE A 79 14.26 -7.14 0.55
CA PHE A 79 13.44 -5.96 0.36
C PHE A 79 12.13 -6.14 1.13
N ILE A 80 11.80 -5.19 2.00
CA ILE A 80 10.53 -5.20 2.72
C ILE A 80 9.46 -4.70 1.77
N VAL A 81 8.43 -5.49 1.55
CA VAL A 81 7.27 -5.12 0.73
C VAL A 81 6.02 -5.17 1.60
N ALA A 82 5.46 -3.99 1.88
CA ALA A 82 4.18 -3.90 2.58
C ALA A 82 3.03 -4.18 1.61
N ILE A 83 2.07 -4.97 2.06
CA ILE A 83 0.80 -5.23 1.37
C ILE A 83 -0.30 -4.63 2.23
N ASP A 84 -1.07 -3.72 1.66
CA ASP A 84 -2.16 -3.04 2.37
C ASP A 84 -3.27 -2.64 1.42
N GLY A 85 -4.52 -2.74 1.91
CA GLY A 85 -5.72 -2.34 1.20
C GLY A 85 -6.02 -0.85 1.43
N THR A 86 -6.15 -0.11 0.34
CA THR A 86 -6.52 1.31 0.40
C THR A 86 -7.89 1.54 -0.21
N GLY A 87 -8.82 2.10 0.59
CA GLY A 87 -10.09 2.58 0.09
C GLY A 87 -9.88 3.84 -0.75
N THR A 88 -10.35 3.83 -2.01
CA THR A 88 -10.19 4.97 -2.90
C THR A 88 -11.38 5.94 -2.75
N ILE A 89 -12.42 5.77 -3.55
CA ILE A 89 -13.56 6.66 -3.62
C ILE A 89 -14.83 5.88 -3.29
N SER A 90 -15.74 6.50 -2.52
CA SER A 90 -17.06 5.93 -2.22
C SER A 90 -18.15 6.82 -2.81
N PHE A 91 -19.18 6.21 -3.38
CA PHE A 91 -20.32 6.87 -4.01
C PHE A 91 -21.63 6.41 -3.36
N SER A 92 -22.64 7.28 -3.40
CA SER A 92 -24.01 6.95 -2.94
C SER A 92 -24.83 6.19 -3.98
N HIS A 93 -24.35 6.12 -5.23
CA HIS A 93 -25.01 5.42 -6.33
C HIS A 93 -23.99 4.59 -7.12
N ARG A 94 -24.47 3.57 -7.78
CA ARG A 94 -23.65 2.72 -8.63
C ARG A 94 -23.23 3.49 -9.89
N HIS A 95 -21.96 3.48 -10.23
CA HIS A 95 -21.41 4.20 -11.39
C HIS A 95 -20.72 3.29 -12.40
N CYS A 96 -20.45 2.02 -12.04
CA CYS A 96 -19.92 1.02 -12.96
C CYS A 96 -20.34 -0.40 -12.55
N PRO A 97 -20.23 -1.39 -13.43
CA PRO A 97 -20.58 -2.79 -13.12
C PRO A 97 -19.60 -3.46 -12.13
N HIS A 98 -18.42 -2.90 -11.94
CA HIS A 98 -17.34 -3.49 -11.12
C HIS A 98 -17.35 -3.00 -9.67
N CYS A 99 -18.24 -2.07 -9.30
CA CYS A 99 -18.32 -1.55 -7.93
C CYS A 99 -18.53 -2.65 -6.90
N LEU A 100 -17.76 -2.60 -5.81
CA LEU A 100 -18.12 -3.27 -4.57
C LEU A 100 -19.20 -2.50 -3.83
N THR A 101 -19.94 -3.17 -2.97
CA THR A 101 -20.99 -2.57 -2.16
C THR A 101 -20.78 -2.87 -0.68
N ARG A 102 -21.09 -1.90 0.16
CA ARG A 102 -21.19 -2.09 1.61
C ARG A 102 -22.37 -1.31 2.15
N THR A 103 -23.08 -1.88 3.10
CA THR A 103 -24.17 -1.18 3.80
C THR A 103 -23.66 -0.67 5.14
N ARG A 104 -23.84 0.63 5.39
CA ARG A 104 -23.52 1.26 6.67
C ARG A 104 -24.66 2.20 7.06
N ASN A 105 -25.21 2.04 8.26
CA ASN A 105 -26.33 2.85 8.78
C ASN A 105 -27.53 2.88 7.80
N GLY A 106 -27.92 1.73 7.23
CA GLY A 106 -29.04 1.61 6.28
C GLY A 106 -28.78 2.22 4.89
N LYS A 107 -27.59 2.78 4.62
CA LYS A 107 -27.21 3.33 3.32
C LYS A 107 -26.23 2.40 2.60
N THR A 108 -26.52 2.10 1.34
CA THR A 108 -25.59 1.36 0.48
C THR A 108 -24.57 2.32 -0.12
N LEU A 109 -23.30 2.00 0.05
CA LEU A 109 -22.17 2.70 -0.56
C LEU A 109 -21.54 1.81 -1.62
N TYR A 110 -21.15 2.42 -2.73
CA TYR A 110 -20.45 1.80 -3.85
C TYR A 110 -19.01 2.29 -3.85
N TYR A 111 -18.04 1.39 -4.00
CA TYR A 111 -16.63 1.78 -3.87
C TYR A 111 -15.70 0.84 -4.64
N HIS A 112 -14.48 1.31 -4.89
CA HIS A 112 -13.38 0.54 -5.45
C HIS A 112 -12.18 0.64 -4.50
N PRO A 113 -11.83 -0.42 -3.77
CA PRO A 113 -10.57 -0.48 -3.05
C PRO A 113 -9.46 -0.99 -3.97
N VAL A 114 -8.24 -0.71 -3.57
CA VAL A 114 -7.01 -1.16 -4.24
C VAL A 114 -6.12 -1.82 -3.21
N LEU A 115 -5.59 -2.97 -3.52
CA LEU A 115 -4.52 -3.60 -2.77
C LEU A 115 -3.19 -3.17 -3.37
N GLU A 116 -2.27 -2.68 -2.56
CA GLU A 116 -1.00 -2.15 -3.04
C GLU A 116 0.19 -2.87 -2.42
N ALA A 117 1.20 -3.17 -3.25
CA ALA A 117 2.50 -3.63 -2.83
C ALA A 117 3.50 -2.47 -2.88
N LYS A 118 4.02 -2.05 -1.72
CA LYS A 118 4.99 -0.96 -1.59
C LYS A 118 6.32 -1.46 -1.04
N LEU A 119 7.41 -1.20 -1.75
CA LEU A 119 8.76 -1.41 -1.23
C LEU A 119 9.08 -0.31 -0.22
N LEU A 120 9.39 -0.70 1.00
CA LEU A 120 9.71 0.19 2.10
C LEU A 120 11.22 0.32 2.29
N THR A 121 11.65 1.52 2.68
CA THR A 121 13.04 1.82 3.02
C THR A 121 13.16 2.29 4.47
N SER A 122 14.29 2.04 5.10
CA SER A 122 14.55 2.41 6.50
C SER A 122 14.54 3.93 6.75
N ASN A 123 14.68 4.75 5.71
CA ASN A 123 14.61 6.21 5.79
C ASN A 123 13.19 6.77 5.51
N GLY A 124 12.16 5.91 5.50
CA GLY A 124 10.75 6.31 5.42
C GLY A 124 10.19 6.49 4.01
N PHE A 125 10.92 6.18 2.94
CA PHE A 125 10.33 6.15 1.61
C PHE A 125 9.56 4.85 1.37
N ALA A 126 8.48 4.98 0.60
CA ALA A 126 7.68 3.87 0.12
C ALA A 126 7.51 3.99 -1.40
N PHE A 127 8.01 3.00 -2.13
CA PHE A 127 7.95 2.95 -3.58
C PHE A 127 6.89 1.96 -4.03
N SER A 128 5.90 2.40 -4.79
CA SER A 128 4.92 1.48 -5.36
C SER A 128 5.61 0.50 -6.29
N LEU A 129 5.37 -0.79 -6.07
CA LEU A 129 5.78 -1.86 -6.96
C LEU A 129 4.66 -2.24 -7.91
N MET A 130 3.46 -2.43 -7.35
CA MET A 130 2.31 -2.90 -8.08
C MET A 130 1.03 -2.70 -7.28
N SER A 131 -0.07 -2.46 -7.99
CA SER A 131 -1.41 -2.36 -7.41
C SER A 131 -2.34 -3.39 -8.05
N GLU A 132 -3.33 -3.84 -7.30
CA GLU A 132 -4.37 -4.74 -7.76
C GLU A 132 -5.74 -4.18 -7.38
N PHE A 133 -6.63 -4.02 -8.34
CA PHE A 133 -7.99 -3.56 -8.06
C PHE A 133 -8.81 -4.69 -7.41
N ILE A 134 -9.55 -4.31 -6.37
CA ILE A 134 -10.52 -5.20 -5.74
C ILE A 134 -11.87 -4.82 -6.29
N GLU A 135 -12.34 -5.61 -7.26
CA GLU A 135 -13.55 -5.28 -8.01
C GLU A 135 -14.30 -6.52 -8.45
N ASN A 136 -15.61 -6.38 -8.60
CA ASN A 136 -16.45 -7.46 -9.08
C ASN A 136 -16.17 -7.69 -10.58
N PRO A 137 -16.23 -8.95 -11.06
CA PRO A 137 -16.04 -9.28 -12.48
C PRO A 137 -17.18 -8.77 -13.38
N GLY A 138 -18.18 -8.12 -12.81
CA GLY A 138 -19.33 -7.54 -13.49
C GLY A 138 -20.62 -7.66 -12.69
N ASP A 139 -21.75 -7.30 -13.29
CA ASP A 139 -23.07 -7.23 -12.64
C ASP A 139 -23.58 -8.55 -12.10
N LYS A 140 -23.15 -9.67 -12.65
CA LYS A 140 -23.59 -11.02 -12.30
C LYS A 140 -22.74 -11.71 -11.24
N ALA A 141 -21.88 -10.98 -10.55
CA ALA A 141 -21.03 -11.54 -9.50
C ALA A 141 -21.88 -12.06 -8.33
N THR A 142 -21.83 -13.34 -8.08
CA THR A 142 -22.55 -14.00 -6.96
C THR A 142 -21.88 -13.73 -5.61
N LYS A 143 -20.60 -13.46 -5.60
CA LYS A 143 -19.81 -13.10 -4.42
C LYS A 143 -18.85 -11.97 -4.75
N GLN A 144 -18.86 -10.95 -3.93
CA GLN A 144 -17.94 -9.82 -4.09
C GLN A 144 -16.49 -10.26 -3.98
N ASP A 145 -15.63 -9.53 -4.68
CA ASP A 145 -14.18 -9.65 -4.53
C ASP A 145 -13.71 -9.15 -3.15
N CYS A 146 -12.51 -9.52 -2.75
CA CYS A 146 -11.95 -9.14 -1.45
C CYS A 146 -10.42 -9.06 -1.52
N GLU A 147 -9.84 -8.41 -0.50
CA GLU A 147 -8.39 -8.20 -0.39
C GLU A 147 -7.59 -9.51 -0.48
N LEU A 148 -8.07 -10.58 0.13
CA LEU A 148 -7.38 -11.86 0.09
C LEU A 148 -7.30 -12.46 -1.32
N LYS A 149 -8.38 -12.37 -2.10
CA LYS A 149 -8.37 -12.80 -3.51
C LYS A 149 -7.46 -11.92 -4.36
N ALA A 150 -7.54 -10.60 -4.15
CA ALA A 150 -6.68 -9.63 -4.81
C ALA A 150 -5.20 -9.87 -4.48
N PHE A 151 -4.89 -10.27 -3.24
CA PHE A 151 -3.55 -10.61 -2.83
C PHE A 151 -2.94 -11.76 -3.66
N TYR A 152 -3.70 -12.81 -3.94
CA TYR A 152 -3.18 -13.91 -4.75
C TYR A 152 -2.87 -13.48 -6.19
N ARG A 153 -3.73 -12.65 -6.80
CA ARG A 153 -3.48 -12.09 -8.13
C ARG A 153 -2.26 -11.15 -8.12
N LEU A 154 -2.19 -10.25 -7.12
CA LEU A 154 -1.07 -9.34 -6.95
C LEU A 154 0.25 -10.09 -6.75
N ALA A 155 0.26 -11.14 -5.92
CA ALA A 155 1.44 -11.94 -5.64
C ALA A 155 1.96 -12.68 -6.88
N GLU A 156 1.08 -13.22 -7.71
CA GLU A 156 1.43 -13.86 -8.98
C GLU A 156 2.06 -12.86 -9.96
N ARG A 157 1.45 -11.70 -10.13
CA ARG A 157 1.98 -10.63 -10.99
C ARG A 157 3.32 -10.11 -10.46
N LEU A 158 3.44 -9.94 -9.14
CA LEU A 158 4.68 -9.50 -8.48
C LEU A 158 5.80 -10.52 -8.67
N LYS A 159 5.50 -11.83 -8.52
CA LYS A 159 6.48 -12.90 -8.75
C LYS A 159 6.90 -12.99 -10.20
N THR A 160 5.99 -12.82 -11.12
CA THR A 160 6.28 -12.80 -12.57
C THR A 160 7.19 -11.64 -12.94
N ARG A 161 6.93 -10.45 -12.39
CA ARG A 161 7.72 -9.25 -12.70
C ARG A 161 9.09 -9.25 -12.02
N PHE A 162 9.16 -9.77 -10.79
CA PHE A 162 10.37 -9.79 -9.96
C PHE A 162 10.74 -11.21 -9.52
N PRO A 163 11.06 -12.11 -10.46
CA PRO A 163 11.20 -13.56 -10.17
C PRO A 163 12.30 -13.90 -9.17
N ARG A 164 13.35 -13.07 -9.08
CA ARG A 164 14.52 -13.28 -8.23
C ARG A 164 14.67 -12.29 -7.09
N LEU A 165 13.73 -11.36 -6.93
CA LEU A 165 13.80 -10.36 -5.86
C LEU A 165 13.60 -11.05 -4.50
N PRO A 166 14.55 -10.93 -3.56
CA PRO A 166 14.40 -11.48 -2.21
C PRO A 166 13.43 -10.58 -1.41
N ILE A 167 12.18 -11.00 -1.35
CA ILE A 167 11.10 -10.25 -0.71
C ILE A 167 10.84 -10.77 0.71
N LEU A 168 10.63 -9.83 1.64
CA LEU A 168 9.95 -10.05 2.90
C LEU A 168 8.64 -9.27 2.86
N LEU A 169 7.50 -9.98 2.85
CA LEU A 169 6.18 -9.36 2.91
C LEU A 169 5.88 -8.88 4.33
N SER A 170 5.39 -7.65 4.45
CA SER A 170 4.83 -7.10 5.69
C SER A 170 3.33 -6.92 5.50
N MET A 171 2.54 -7.60 6.32
CA MET A 171 1.08 -7.71 6.15
C MET A 171 0.38 -7.63 7.51
N ASP A 172 -0.91 -7.35 7.50
CA ASP A 172 -1.76 -7.44 8.70
C ASP A 172 -2.35 -8.87 8.90
N GLY A 173 -3.08 -9.06 10.00
CA GLY A 173 -3.67 -10.35 10.39
C GLY A 173 -4.67 -10.93 9.38
N LEU A 174 -5.23 -10.12 8.48
CA LEU A 174 -6.13 -10.60 7.43
C LEU A 174 -5.46 -11.67 6.53
N PHE A 175 -4.16 -11.55 6.34
CA PHE A 175 -3.37 -12.46 5.49
C PHE A 175 -2.78 -13.64 6.27
N ALA A 176 -3.04 -13.76 7.58
CA ALA A 176 -2.54 -14.83 8.43
C ALA A 176 -3.31 -16.13 8.19
N GLY A 177 -2.93 -16.88 7.18
CA GLY A 177 -3.58 -18.14 6.84
C GLY A 177 -2.68 -19.11 6.07
N GLY A 178 -2.98 -20.41 6.19
CA GLY A 178 -2.23 -21.49 5.54
C GLY A 178 -1.95 -21.25 4.06
N PRO A 179 -2.95 -20.90 3.23
CA PRO A 179 -2.73 -20.63 1.80
C PRO A 179 -1.72 -19.49 1.53
N THR A 180 -1.69 -18.43 2.36
CA THR A 180 -0.71 -17.34 2.26
C THR A 180 0.68 -17.84 2.59
N PHE A 181 0.82 -18.65 3.64
CA PHE A 181 2.11 -19.22 4.05
C PHE A 181 2.67 -20.16 2.98
N ASP A 182 1.82 -20.99 2.39
CA ASP A 182 2.20 -21.90 1.31
C ASP A 182 2.60 -21.16 0.03
N LEU A 183 1.94 -20.06 -0.29
CA LEU A 183 2.31 -19.18 -1.40
C LEU A 183 3.69 -18.55 -1.15
N CYS A 184 3.93 -18.00 0.04
CA CYS A 184 5.23 -17.43 0.39
C CYS A 184 6.35 -18.48 0.30
N ARG A 185 6.10 -19.70 0.80
CA ARG A 185 7.05 -20.82 0.71
C ARG A 185 7.36 -21.18 -0.75
N ARG A 186 6.34 -21.31 -1.60
CA ARG A 186 6.47 -21.63 -3.04
C ARG A 186 7.27 -20.56 -3.79
N TYR A 187 7.10 -19.29 -3.45
CA TYR A 187 7.80 -18.17 -4.09
C TYR A 187 9.19 -17.88 -3.49
N GLY A 188 9.54 -18.54 -2.39
CA GLY A 188 10.78 -18.27 -1.66
C GLY A 188 10.79 -16.94 -0.94
N TRP A 189 9.61 -16.41 -0.61
CA TRP A 189 9.44 -15.16 0.12
C TRP A 189 9.42 -15.39 1.63
N LYS A 190 9.91 -14.43 2.38
CA LYS A 190 9.68 -14.34 3.83
C LYS A 190 8.46 -13.48 4.10
N PHE A 191 7.90 -13.62 5.28
CA PHE A 191 6.76 -12.78 5.69
C PHE A 191 6.86 -12.40 7.17
N MET A 192 6.28 -11.28 7.49
CA MET A 192 6.04 -10.75 8.82
C MET A 192 4.60 -10.27 8.87
N ILE A 193 3.80 -10.84 9.76
CA ILE A 193 2.39 -10.53 9.89
C ILE A 193 2.13 -10.04 11.31
N VAL A 194 1.49 -8.88 11.42
CA VAL A 194 1.05 -8.36 12.72
C VAL A 194 -0.30 -9.01 13.04
N LEU A 195 -0.29 -9.88 14.03
CA LEU A 195 -1.50 -10.53 14.52
C LEU A 195 -2.21 -9.64 15.54
N LYS A 196 -3.54 -9.64 15.51
CA LYS A 196 -4.40 -9.14 16.58
C LYS A 196 -4.68 -10.27 17.56
N ASP A 197 -5.17 -9.93 18.74
CA ASP A 197 -5.42 -10.92 19.80
C ASP A 197 -6.38 -12.05 19.37
N ASP A 198 -7.31 -11.76 18.45
CA ASP A 198 -8.28 -12.73 17.92
C ASP A 198 -7.77 -13.49 16.67
N ASP A 199 -6.61 -13.11 16.11
CA ASP A 199 -6.02 -13.78 14.97
C ASP A 199 -5.25 -15.02 15.43
N LEU A 200 -5.46 -16.16 14.79
CA LEU A 200 -4.77 -17.42 15.06
C LEU A 200 -4.64 -17.75 16.58
N PRO A 201 -5.75 -18.03 17.30
CA PRO A 201 -5.73 -18.24 18.76
C PRO A 201 -4.73 -19.28 19.21
N SER A 202 -4.59 -20.40 18.49
CA SER A 202 -3.63 -21.47 18.82
C SER A 202 -2.17 -21.00 18.81
N VAL A 203 -1.81 -20.11 17.89
CA VAL A 203 -0.46 -19.53 17.83
C VAL A 203 -0.22 -18.59 18.99
N ASN A 204 -1.22 -17.80 19.37
CA ASN A 204 -1.14 -16.90 20.52
C ASN A 204 -1.02 -17.69 21.84
N GLU A 205 -1.79 -18.77 21.99
CA GLU A 205 -1.70 -19.67 23.16
C GLU A 205 -0.33 -20.33 23.27
N GLU A 206 0.21 -20.84 22.16
CA GLU A 206 1.54 -21.44 22.12
C GLU A 206 2.64 -20.40 22.42
N PHE A 207 2.53 -19.21 21.85
CA PHE A 207 3.44 -18.10 22.15
C PHE A 207 3.42 -17.73 23.63
N ASP A 208 2.22 -17.61 24.22
CA ASP A 208 2.06 -17.29 25.65
C ASP A 208 2.64 -18.41 26.56
N ALA A 209 2.48 -19.67 26.17
CA ALA A 209 3.09 -20.79 26.86
C ALA A 209 4.63 -20.74 26.80
N LEU A 210 5.20 -20.54 25.61
CA LEU A 210 6.64 -20.48 25.40
C LEU A 210 7.30 -19.24 26.02
N SER A 211 6.63 -18.11 26.04
CA SER A 211 7.13 -16.87 26.62
C SER A 211 7.38 -16.97 28.13
N LYS A 212 6.64 -17.84 28.83
CA LYS A 212 6.83 -18.12 30.27
C LYS A 212 8.15 -18.85 30.55
N PHE A 213 8.65 -19.65 29.61
CA PHE A 213 9.90 -20.38 29.75
C PHE A 213 11.15 -19.58 29.34
N ASN A 214 10.98 -18.49 28.60
CA ASN A 214 12.10 -17.64 28.16
C ASN A 214 11.84 -16.14 28.43
N PRO A 215 11.97 -15.69 29.68
CA PRO A 215 11.70 -14.30 30.07
C PRO A 215 12.65 -13.26 29.42
N ARG A 216 13.73 -13.71 28.73
CA ARG A 216 14.65 -12.82 28.01
C ARG A 216 14.13 -12.34 26.66
N THR A 217 13.00 -12.84 26.20
CA THR A 217 12.31 -12.36 24.99
C THR A 217 11.44 -11.12 25.23
N GLY A 218 11.76 -10.30 26.22
CA GLY A 218 11.08 -9.05 26.56
C GLY A 218 11.00 -7.99 25.43
N TRP A 219 11.50 -8.30 24.25
CA TRP A 219 11.34 -7.49 23.03
C TRP A 219 10.02 -7.75 22.29
N PHE A 220 9.29 -8.82 22.61
CA PHE A 220 8.06 -9.19 21.89
C PHE A 220 6.78 -8.93 22.69
N GLY A 221 6.85 -8.33 23.85
CA GLY A 221 5.74 -8.24 24.80
C GLY A 221 5.16 -6.86 25.05
N ALA A 222 5.28 -5.89 24.14
CA ALA A 222 4.45 -4.70 24.23
C ALA A 222 3.07 -4.99 23.61
N ARG A 223 2.22 -5.75 24.32
CA ARG A 223 0.78 -5.72 24.06
C ARG A 223 0.32 -4.29 24.34
N GLY A 224 0.08 -3.52 23.29
CA GLY A 224 -0.68 -2.30 23.40
C GLY A 224 -2.09 -2.67 23.88
N ARG A 225 -2.35 -2.56 25.18
CA ARG A 225 -3.72 -2.54 25.68
C ARG A 225 -4.40 -1.39 24.97
N GLY A 226 -5.37 -1.71 24.12
CA GLY A 226 -6.24 -0.73 23.50
C GLY A 226 -6.88 0.14 24.58
N HIS A 227 -6.30 1.31 24.80
CA HIS A 227 -6.91 2.34 25.62
C HIS A 227 -8.10 2.89 24.81
N LYS A 228 -9.31 2.61 25.26
CA LYS A 228 -10.47 3.43 24.92
C LYS A 228 -10.08 4.86 25.26
N SER A 229 -10.00 5.71 24.26
CA SER A 229 -9.71 7.12 24.42
C SER A 229 -10.89 7.81 25.08
N ASP A 230 -10.77 8.10 26.37
CA ASP A 230 -11.45 9.24 26.96
C ASP A 230 -10.51 10.45 26.84
N HIS A 231 -11.05 11.53 26.32
CA HIS A 231 -10.35 12.79 26.10
C HIS A 231 -9.79 13.37 27.38
N ALA A 232 -8.49 13.64 27.42
CA ALA A 232 -7.91 14.86 28.03
C ALA A 232 -6.39 14.90 27.81
N GLY A 233 -5.89 16.07 27.45
CA GLY A 233 -4.59 16.42 26.93
C GLY A 233 -3.36 16.08 27.79
N GLY A 234 -2.21 16.06 27.11
CA GLY A 234 -0.88 16.03 27.71
C GLY A 234 0.17 15.54 26.73
N VAL A 235 0.91 16.46 26.14
CA VAL A 235 2.10 16.21 25.32
C VAL A 235 3.25 15.80 26.24
N ALA A 236 3.85 14.63 26.02
CA ALA A 236 5.15 14.30 26.53
C ALA A 236 5.99 13.63 25.45
N GLY A 237 6.97 14.37 24.93
CA GLY A 237 7.96 13.85 23.99
C GLY A 237 8.94 12.91 24.71
N SER A 238 9.24 11.78 24.10
CA SER A 238 10.36 10.93 24.50
C SER A 238 11.37 10.86 23.35
N THR A 239 12.53 11.44 23.59
CA THR A 239 13.72 11.43 22.76
C THR A 239 14.31 10.02 22.74
N ILE A 240 14.48 9.45 21.55
CA ILE A 240 15.21 8.19 21.36
C ILE A 240 16.66 8.55 21.00
N SER A 241 17.60 8.18 21.87
CA SER A 241 19.03 8.28 21.60
C SER A 241 19.50 7.13 20.70
N PRO A 242 20.43 7.36 19.76
CA PRO A 242 20.97 6.30 18.91
C PRO A 242 21.98 5.45 19.69
N MET A 243 21.79 4.13 19.71
CA MET A 243 22.76 3.18 20.19
C MET A 243 23.79 2.89 19.11
N SER A 244 25.04 3.16 19.40
CA SER A 244 26.22 2.74 18.64
C SER A 244 26.40 1.21 18.76
N ILE A 245 26.55 0.56 17.63
CA ILE A 245 26.91 -0.85 17.51
C ILE A 245 28.42 -0.93 17.22
N PRO A 246 29.15 -1.82 17.89
CA PRO A 246 30.59 -2.01 17.68
C PRO A 246 30.92 -2.58 16.29
#